data_6233f11053ded321b2d32cc49a5a3e29
#
_entry.id   6233f11053ded321b2d32cc49a5a3e29
#
_cell.length_a   1.000
_cell.length_b   1.000
_cell.length_c   1.000
_cell.angle_alpha   90.00
_cell.angle_beta   90.00
_cell.angle_gamma   90.00
#
_symmetry.space_group_name_H-M   'P 1'
#
loop_
_entity.id
_entity.type
_entity.pdbx_description
1 polymer ?
#
loop_
_entity_poly.entity_id
_entity_poly.type
_entity_poly.pdbx_seq_one_letter_code
_entity_poly.pdbx_strand_id
1 'polypeptide(L)'
;VMESLKQSFVKLDPRVMIKNPIMFTVELVTLVMLVVCILSLGTTEYGTFGYNFLVFVVLFVTLLFANFAEAIAEARGKAQADSLRKTREETPAKILIDGKVCNISSARLKKGDYFICEAGDTIPADGEIVEGLASIDESAITGESAPVIREAGGDKSSVTGGTKVLSDKIKVLVTQQQGESFLDKMIAMVEGAARKKT
;
A
#
# COMPACT_ATOMS: atom_id res chain seq x y z
N VAL A 1 12.15 12.21 -3.67
CA VAL A 1 13.34 12.08 -4.53
C VAL A 1 14.63 12.17 -3.72
N MET A 2 14.81 13.23 -2.91
CA MET A 2 16.03 13.41 -2.09
C MET A 2 16.19 12.29 -1.06
N GLU A 3 15.10 11.86 -0.46
CA GLU A 3 15.07 10.78 0.53
C GLU A 3 15.35 9.42 -0.12
N SER A 4 14.79 9.18 -1.32
CA SER A 4 15.08 7.97 -2.10
C SER A 4 16.54 7.90 -2.55
N LEU A 5 17.17 9.05 -2.83
CA LEU A 5 18.58 9.11 -3.14
C LEU A 5 19.45 8.74 -1.93
N LYS A 6 19.11 9.22 -0.73
CA LYS A 6 19.79 8.79 0.50
C LYS A 6 19.59 7.30 0.78
N GLN A 7 18.38 6.81 0.57
CA GLN A 7 18.05 5.39 0.74
C GLN A 7 18.84 4.49 -0.22
N SER A 8 19.14 4.94 -1.44
CA SER A 8 19.95 4.16 -2.40
C SER A 8 21.36 3.89 -1.89
N PHE A 9 21.95 4.84 -1.13
CA PHE A 9 23.25 4.63 -0.47
C PHE A 9 23.14 3.76 0.79
N VAL A 10 22.10 3.93 1.58
CA VAL A 10 21.85 3.08 2.77
C VAL A 10 21.63 1.63 2.38
N LYS A 11 20.99 1.39 1.24
CA LYS A 11 20.78 0.04 0.69
C LYS A 11 22.04 -0.64 0.16
N LEU A 12 23.17 0.05 0.07
CA LEU A 12 24.48 -0.55 -0.18
C LEU A 12 25.02 -1.34 1.02
N ASP A 13 24.31 -1.40 2.14
CA ASP A 13 24.69 -2.28 3.26
C ASP A 13 24.48 -3.76 2.85
N PRO A 14 25.53 -4.60 2.85
CA PRO A 14 25.43 -6.02 2.46
C PRO A 14 24.38 -6.81 3.24
N ARG A 15 24.08 -6.38 4.48
CA ARG A 15 23.05 -7.00 5.32
C ARG A 15 21.62 -6.77 4.78
N VAL A 16 21.43 -5.68 4.07
CA VAL A 16 20.15 -5.35 3.40
C VAL A 16 20.09 -6.06 2.06
N MET A 17 21.19 -6.03 1.31
CA MET A 17 21.31 -6.62 -0.04
C MET A 17 21.17 -8.15 -0.05
N ILE A 18 21.58 -8.85 1.00
CA ILE A 18 21.50 -10.33 1.07
C ILE A 18 20.07 -10.86 0.94
N LYS A 19 19.08 -10.00 1.17
CA LYS A 19 17.66 -10.34 0.97
C LYS A 19 17.27 -10.44 -0.51
N ASN A 20 18.02 -9.78 -1.38
CA ASN A 20 17.86 -9.84 -2.84
C ASN A 20 19.12 -10.49 -3.47
N PRO A 21 19.08 -11.80 -3.77
CA PRO A 21 20.27 -12.53 -4.19
C PRO A 21 20.88 -12.00 -5.50
N ILE A 22 20.05 -11.46 -6.40
CA ILE A 22 20.51 -10.90 -7.67
C ILE A 22 21.31 -9.60 -7.40
N MET A 23 20.75 -8.69 -6.62
CA MET A 23 21.40 -7.43 -6.31
C MET A 23 22.65 -7.63 -5.44
N PHE A 24 22.62 -8.59 -4.52
CA PHE A 24 23.78 -8.99 -3.73
C PHE A 24 24.93 -9.49 -4.61
N THR A 25 24.62 -10.27 -5.63
CA THR A 25 25.64 -10.74 -6.59
C THR A 25 26.27 -9.59 -7.36
N VAL A 26 25.47 -8.61 -7.82
CA VAL A 26 25.97 -7.41 -8.51
C VAL A 26 26.85 -6.57 -7.58
N GLU A 27 26.46 -6.42 -6.30
CA GLU A 27 27.26 -5.73 -5.29
C GLU A 27 28.61 -6.41 -5.07
N LEU A 28 28.60 -7.76 -4.93
CA LEU A 28 29.82 -8.55 -4.76
C LEU A 28 30.77 -8.39 -5.96
N VAL A 29 30.23 -8.47 -7.18
CA VAL A 29 31.01 -8.27 -8.40
C VAL A 29 31.56 -6.85 -8.48
N THR A 30 30.79 -5.85 -8.11
CA THR A 30 31.23 -4.43 -8.04
C THR A 30 32.40 -4.27 -7.06
N LEU A 31 32.32 -4.93 -5.89
CA LEU A 31 33.38 -4.90 -4.89
C LEU A 31 34.66 -5.61 -5.38
N VAL A 32 34.51 -6.75 -6.03
CA VAL A 32 35.65 -7.45 -6.68
C VAL A 32 36.30 -6.57 -7.75
N MET A 33 35.50 -5.89 -8.58
CA MET A 33 36.03 -4.96 -9.59
C MET A 33 36.74 -3.76 -8.98
N LEU A 34 36.30 -3.26 -7.82
CA LEU A 34 37.00 -2.22 -7.08
C LEU A 34 38.40 -2.71 -6.67
N VAL A 35 38.50 -3.93 -6.14
CA VAL A 35 39.80 -4.54 -5.76
C VAL A 35 40.69 -4.71 -6.99
N VAL A 36 40.17 -5.23 -8.08
CA VAL A 36 40.91 -5.40 -9.36
C VAL A 36 41.40 -4.03 -9.88
N CYS A 37 40.57 -2.99 -9.77
CA CYS A 37 40.93 -1.63 -10.17
C CYS A 37 42.12 -1.08 -9.32
N ILE A 38 42.12 -1.34 -8.02
CA ILE A 38 43.24 -0.96 -7.13
C ILE A 38 44.51 -1.73 -7.47
N LEU A 39 44.42 -3.05 -7.70
CA LEU A 39 45.56 -3.88 -8.06
C LEU A 39 46.16 -3.47 -9.43
N SER A 40 45.35 -3.04 -10.37
CA SER A 40 45.81 -2.60 -11.71
C SER A 40 46.54 -1.25 -11.70
N LEU A 41 46.63 -0.55 -10.56
CA LEU A 41 47.48 0.64 -10.38
C LEU A 41 48.96 0.27 -10.32
N GLY A 42 49.29 -0.96 -9.86
CA GLY A 42 50.68 -1.41 -9.68
C GLY A 42 51.19 -2.37 -10.74
N THR A 43 50.32 -3.09 -11.45
CA THR A 43 50.68 -4.09 -12.43
C THR A 43 49.69 -4.13 -13.60
N THR A 44 50.17 -4.52 -14.79
CA THR A 44 49.27 -4.72 -15.95
C THR A 44 48.73 -6.13 -16.08
N GLU A 45 49.08 -7.03 -15.14
CA GLU A 45 48.58 -8.42 -15.12
C GLU A 45 47.07 -8.56 -15.03
N TYR A 46 46.43 -7.63 -14.34
CA TYR A 46 44.98 -7.59 -14.16
C TYR A 46 44.26 -6.69 -15.17
N GLY A 47 44.91 -6.32 -16.26
CA GLY A 47 44.38 -5.44 -17.30
C GLY A 47 44.74 -3.98 -17.10
N THR A 48 44.28 -3.13 -18.02
CA THR A 48 44.53 -1.69 -17.98
C THR A 48 43.64 -1.02 -16.97
N PHE A 49 44.20 -0.15 -16.09
CA PHE A 49 43.45 0.62 -15.09
C PHE A 49 42.23 1.32 -15.68
N GLY A 50 42.37 1.99 -16.83
CA GLY A 50 41.27 2.71 -17.48
C GLY A 50 40.09 1.81 -17.83
N TYR A 51 40.33 0.59 -18.32
CA TYR A 51 39.27 -0.37 -18.60
C TYR A 51 38.57 -0.85 -17.32
N ASN A 52 39.38 -1.27 -16.32
CA ASN A 52 38.86 -1.76 -15.05
C ASN A 52 38.05 -0.67 -14.31
N PHE A 53 38.53 0.55 -14.35
CA PHE A 53 37.82 1.71 -13.77
C PHE A 53 36.50 1.98 -14.47
N LEU A 54 36.47 1.93 -15.81
CA LEU A 54 35.23 2.09 -16.57
C LEU A 54 34.21 1.03 -16.19
N VAL A 55 34.62 -0.25 -16.14
CA VAL A 55 33.74 -1.36 -15.76
C VAL A 55 33.22 -1.17 -14.33
N PHE A 56 34.08 -0.81 -13.39
CA PHE A 56 33.66 -0.52 -12.01
C PHE A 56 32.64 0.60 -11.96
N VAL A 57 32.86 1.72 -12.64
CA VAL A 57 31.92 2.84 -12.68
C VAL A 57 30.56 2.44 -13.23
N VAL A 58 30.54 1.68 -14.34
CA VAL A 58 29.28 1.19 -14.92
C VAL A 58 28.52 0.30 -13.96
N LEU A 59 29.19 -0.66 -13.32
CA LEU A 59 28.56 -1.53 -12.31
C LEU A 59 28.06 -0.75 -11.10
N PHE A 60 28.85 0.18 -10.60
CA PHE A 60 28.49 1.00 -9.44
C PHE A 60 27.28 1.92 -9.71
N VAL A 61 27.26 2.57 -10.88
CA VAL A 61 26.13 3.41 -11.30
C VAL A 61 24.88 2.56 -11.49
N THR A 62 25.03 1.36 -12.09
CA THR A 62 23.91 0.43 -12.26
C THR A 62 23.33 -0.01 -10.90
N LEU A 63 24.19 -0.32 -9.94
CA LEU A 63 23.80 -0.71 -8.60
C LEU A 63 23.05 0.43 -7.87
N LEU A 64 23.61 1.65 -7.93
CA LEU A 64 22.96 2.83 -7.37
C LEU A 64 21.59 3.11 -8.00
N PHE A 65 21.51 3.01 -9.33
CA PHE A 65 20.26 3.23 -10.05
C PHE A 65 19.19 2.20 -9.69
N ALA A 66 19.58 0.93 -9.59
CA ALA A 66 18.67 -0.14 -9.18
C ALA A 66 18.13 0.09 -7.76
N ASN A 67 19.01 0.41 -6.80
CA ASN A 67 18.62 0.74 -5.43
C ASN A 67 17.72 1.99 -5.35
N PHE A 68 17.99 2.98 -6.19
CA PHE A 68 17.16 4.19 -6.29
C PHE A 68 15.77 3.88 -6.82
N ALA A 69 15.67 3.09 -7.89
CA ALA A 69 14.39 2.67 -8.47
C ALA A 69 13.55 1.87 -7.46
N GLU A 70 14.19 0.95 -6.73
CA GLU A 70 13.54 0.20 -5.65
C GLU A 70 13.06 1.11 -4.50
N ALA A 71 13.90 2.05 -4.05
CA ALA A 71 13.53 3.01 -3.00
C ALA A 71 12.33 3.89 -3.40
N ILE A 72 12.23 4.30 -4.68
CA ILE A 72 11.06 5.03 -5.19
C ILE A 72 9.81 4.14 -5.17
N ALA A 73 9.93 2.89 -5.61
CA ALA A 73 8.80 1.95 -5.63
C ALA A 73 8.26 1.69 -4.21
N GLU A 74 9.15 1.48 -3.24
CA GLU A 74 8.78 1.32 -1.82
C GLU A 74 8.12 2.58 -1.24
N ALA A 75 8.69 3.76 -1.52
CA ALA A 75 8.14 5.03 -1.04
C ALA A 75 6.72 5.28 -1.59
N ARG A 76 6.47 4.94 -2.86
CA ARG A 76 5.13 5.04 -3.47
C ARG A 76 4.15 4.06 -2.84
N GLY A 77 4.56 2.79 -2.66
CA GLY A 77 3.73 1.77 -2.01
C GLY A 77 3.33 2.18 -0.59
N LYS A 78 4.29 2.69 0.19
CA LYS A 78 4.03 3.19 1.55
C LYS A 78 3.08 4.39 1.54
N ALA A 79 3.27 5.36 0.66
CA ALA A 79 2.40 6.52 0.55
C ALA A 79 0.96 6.14 0.17
N GLN A 80 0.77 5.13 -0.70
CA GLN A 80 -0.55 4.60 -1.04
C GLN A 80 -1.22 3.93 0.17
N ALA A 81 -0.48 3.09 0.90
CA ALA A 81 -1.00 2.45 2.11
C ALA A 81 -1.38 3.48 3.19
N ASP A 82 -0.54 4.50 3.41
CA ASP A 82 -0.82 5.57 4.37
C ASP A 82 -2.04 6.40 3.95
N SER A 83 -2.23 6.66 2.65
CA SER A 83 -3.43 7.33 2.12
C SER A 83 -4.71 6.53 2.40
N LEU A 84 -4.69 5.23 2.14
CA LEU A 84 -5.82 4.34 2.42
C LEU A 84 -6.14 4.28 3.93
N ARG A 85 -5.12 4.25 4.80
CA ARG A 85 -5.30 4.28 6.26
C ARG A 85 -5.94 5.58 6.72
N LYS A 86 -5.49 6.72 6.22
CA LYS A 86 -6.11 8.02 6.53
C LYS A 86 -7.57 8.09 6.12
N THR A 87 -7.89 7.63 4.92
CA THR A 87 -9.29 7.58 4.45
C THR A 87 -10.17 6.79 5.42
N ARG A 88 -9.65 5.67 5.95
CA ARG A 88 -10.36 4.86 6.94
C ARG A 88 -10.53 5.59 8.29
N GLU A 89 -9.47 6.20 8.82
CA GLU A 89 -9.49 6.87 10.12
C GLU A 89 -10.36 8.14 10.13
N GLU A 90 -10.43 8.85 9.03
CA GLU A 90 -11.16 10.11 8.88
C GLU A 90 -12.63 9.91 8.51
N THR A 91 -13.07 8.70 8.16
CA THR A 91 -14.49 8.46 7.81
C THR A 91 -15.35 8.45 9.08
N PRO A 92 -16.29 9.39 9.23
CA PRO A 92 -17.20 9.40 10.38
C PRO A 92 -18.22 8.28 10.23
N ALA A 93 -18.54 7.62 11.35
CA ALA A 93 -19.60 6.63 11.46
C ALA A 93 -20.71 7.17 12.37
N LYS A 94 -21.94 7.22 11.88
CA LYS A 94 -23.13 7.58 12.64
C LYS A 94 -23.70 6.32 13.29
N ILE A 95 -23.42 6.11 14.57
CA ILE A 95 -23.96 4.96 15.34
C ILE A 95 -25.17 5.34 16.14
N LEU A 96 -26.06 4.38 16.39
CA LEU A 96 -27.22 4.54 17.24
C LEU A 96 -26.92 3.98 18.64
N ILE A 97 -26.83 4.86 19.63
CA ILE A 97 -26.70 4.49 21.04
C ILE A 97 -27.93 5.04 21.77
N ASP A 98 -28.73 4.16 22.39
CA ASP A 98 -29.94 4.53 23.15
C ASP A 98 -30.90 5.47 22.37
N GLY A 99 -31.05 5.22 21.07
CA GLY A 99 -31.92 6.02 20.19
C GLY A 99 -31.34 7.38 19.77
N LYS A 100 -30.10 7.70 20.15
CA LYS A 100 -29.41 8.94 19.73
C LYS A 100 -28.33 8.62 18.71
N VAL A 101 -28.23 9.44 17.67
CA VAL A 101 -27.16 9.35 16.67
C VAL A 101 -25.89 9.98 17.24
N CYS A 102 -24.84 9.20 17.38
CA CYS A 102 -23.51 9.63 17.80
C CYS A 102 -22.51 9.45 16.66
N ASN A 103 -21.67 10.44 16.43
CA ASN A 103 -20.59 10.34 15.45
C ASN A 103 -19.33 9.80 16.13
N ILE A 104 -18.80 8.70 15.60
CA ILE A 104 -17.52 8.13 16.01
C ILE A 104 -16.62 7.94 14.79
N SER A 105 -15.32 7.72 15.01
CA SER A 105 -14.43 7.29 13.93
C SER A 105 -14.76 5.86 13.50
N SER A 106 -14.74 5.58 12.19
CA SER A 106 -14.93 4.24 11.65
C SER A 106 -13.95 3.21 12.24
N ALA A 107 -12.77 3.66 12.66
CA ALA A 107 -11.77 2.83 13.34
C ALA A 107 -12.25 2.28 14.71
N ARG A 108 -13.32 2.79 15.27
CA ARG A 108 -13.90 2.32 16.54
C ARG A 108 -15.07 1.35 16.35
N LEU A 109 -15.57 1.18 15.13
CA LEU A 109 -16.64 0.22 14.84
C LEU A 109 -16.17 -1.20 15.09
N LYS A 110 -17.04 -1.99 15.70
CA LYS A 110 -16.82 -3.41 15.96
C LYS A 110 -17.87 -4.23 15.25
N LYS A 111 -17.52 -5.49 14.97
CA LYS A 111 -18.49 -6.46 14.47
C LYS A 111 -19.70 -6.55 15.42
N GLY A 112 -20.90 -6.42 14.85
CA GLY A 112 -22.15 -6.39 15.60
C GLY A 112 -22.68 -4.98 15.89
N ASP A 113 -21.91 -3.93 15.66
CA ASP A 113 -22.40 -2.55 15.78
C ASP A 113 -23.32 -2.20 14.62
N TYR A 114 -24.24 -1.25 14.87
CA TYR A 114 -25.11 -0.70 13.85
C TYR A 114 -24.72 0.73 13.55
N PHE A 115 -24.61 1.05 12.27
CA PHE A 115 -24.43 2.42 11.81
C PHE A 115 -25.49 2.83 10.78
N ILE A 116 -25.64 4.12 10.61
CA ILE A 116 -26.60 4.73 9.69
C ILE A 116 -25.81 5.51 8.64
N CYS A 117 -26.18 5.35 7.37
CA CYS A 117 -25.71 6.19 6.28
C CYS A 117 -26.88 6.80 5.53
N GLU A 118 -26.70 8.05 5.14
CA GLU A 118 -27.66 8.84 4.35
C GLU A 118 -26.98 9.29 3.04
N ALA A 119 -27.78 9.79 2.10
CA ALA A 119 -27.27 10.31 0.84
C ALA A 119 -26.11 11.31 1.06
N GLY A 120 -24.97 11.05 0.41
CA GLY A 120 -23.74 11.83 0.55
C GLY A 120 -22.73 11.25 1.55
N ASP A 121 -23.13 10.33 2.43
CA ASP A 121 -22.22 9.70 3.38
C ASP A 121 -21.34 8.64 2.71
N THR A 122 -20.12 8.50 3.22
CA THR A 122 -19.26 7.36 2.90
C THR A 122 -19.52 6.24 3.89
N ILE A 123 -19.67 5.01 3.40
CA ILE A 123 -19.89 3.82 4.23
C ILE A 123 -18.61 3.55 5.04
N PRO A 124 -18.70 3.55 6.40
CA PRO A 124 -17.52 3.52 7.25
C PRO A 124 -16.90 2.13 7.44
N ALA A 125 -17.66 1.06 7.20
CA ALA A 125 -17.23 -0.32 7.39
C ALA A 125 -18.02 -1.29 6.52
N ASP A 126 -17.45 -2.49 6.30
CA ASP A 126 -18.13 -3.57 5.61
C ASP A 126 -19.27 -4.12 6.48
N GLY A 127 -20.42 -4.35 5.87
CA GLY A 127 -21.58 -4.81 6.58
C GLY A 127 -22.74 -5.28 5.72
N GLU A 128 -23.88 -5.52 6.36
CA GLU A 128 -25.12 -5.88 5.71
C GLU A 128 -26.22 -4.88 6.05
N ILE A 129 -26.96 -4.44 5.06
CA ILE A 129 -28.12 -3.59 5.24
C ILE A 129 -29.21 -4.40 5.94
N VAL A 130 -29.63 -3.92 7.12
CA VAL A 130 -30.71 -4.53 7.91
C VAL A 130 -32.01 -3.77 7.75
N GLU A 131 -31.95 -2.49 7.33
CA GLU A 131 -33.13 -1.64 7.12
C GLU A 131 -32.84 -0.61 6.03
N GLY A 132 -33.77 -0.43 5.11
CA GLY A 132 -33.72 0.56 4.05
C GLY A 132 -33.22 -0.01 2.70
N LEU A 133 -33.13 0.92 1.74
CA LEU A 133 -32.66 0.69 0.37
C LEU A 133 -31.88 1.93 -0.03
N ALA A 134 -30.80 1.78 -0.77
CA ALA A 134 -30.02 2.89 -1.28
C ALA A 134 -29.32 2.58 -2.60
N SER A 135 -29.12 3.64 -3.38
CA SER A 135 -28.18 3.60 -4.51
C SER A 135 -26.79 3.92 -4.01
N ILE A 136 -25.81 3.08 -4.31
CA ILE A 136 -24.46 3.15 -3.81
C ILE A 136 -23.49 3.24 -4.98
N ASP A 137 -22.57 4.20 -4.91
CA ASP A 137 -21.44 4.33 -5.81
C ASP A 137 -20.29 3.47 -5.28
N GLU A 138 -20.01 2.38 -5.98
CA GLU A 138 -18.92 1.44 -5.69
C GLU A 138 -17.70 1.66 -6.58
N SER A 139 -17.65 2.74 -7.36
CA SER A 139 -16.60 3.01 -8.36
C SER A 139 -15.20 3.08 -7.78
N ALA A 140 -15.07 3.55 -6.54
CA ALA A 140 -13.79 3.59 -5.83
C ALA A 140 -13.19 2.19 -5.57
N ILE A 141 -14.01 1.14 -5.61
CA ILE A 141 -13.63 -0.25 -5.31
C ILE A 141 -13.66 -1.12 -6.56
N THR A 142 -14.77 -1.09 -7.29
CA THR A 142 -14.98 -1.94 -8.47
C THR A 142 -14.44 -1.34 -9.76
N GLY A 143 -14.24 -0.01 -9.78
CA GLY A 143 -13.92 0.76 -10.99
C GLY A 143 -15.12 1.00 -11.90
N GLU A 144 -16.32 0.48 -11.57
CA GLU A 144 -17.53 0.66 -12.35
C GLU A 144 -18.25 1.95 -11.95
N SER A 145 -18.53 2.82 -12.92
CA SER A 145 -19.17 4.12 -12.68
C SER A 145 -20.68 4.04 -12.49
N ALA A 146 -21.31 2.88 -12.75
CA ALA A 146 -22.75 2.72 -12.60
C ALA A 146 -23.11 2.44 -11.13
N PRO A 147 -24.01 3.23 -10.53
CA PRO A 147 -24.46 2.99 -9.17
C PRO A 147 -25.20 1.65 -9.05
N VAL A 148 -25.00 0.98 -7.91
CA VAL A 148 -25.64 -0.30 -7.59
C VAL A 148 -26.72 -0.08 -6.55
N ILE A 149 -27.90 -0.69 -6.75
CA ILE A 149 -28.98 -0.67 -5.75
C ILE A 149 -28.70 -1.76 -4.72
N ARG A 150 -28.63 -1.38 -3.46
CA ARG A 150 -28.48 -2.26 -2.30
C ARG A 150 -29.70 -2.12 -1.37
N GLU A 151 -30.21 -3.23 -0.85
CA GLU A 151 -31.42 -3.27 -0.04
C GLU A 151 -31.34 -4.29 1.09
N ALA A 152 -32.13 -4.10 2.12
CA ALA A 152 -32.23 -5.02 3.25
C ALA A 152 -32.80 -6.37 2.80
N GLY A 153 -32.13 -7.45 3.17
CA GLY A 153 -32.54 -8.83 2.87
C GLY A 153 -32.09 -9.33 1.50
N GLY A 154 -31.69 -10.60 1.44
CA GLY A 154 -31.26 -11.28 0.22
C GLY A 154 -29.82 -10.97 -0.21
N ASP A 155 -29.53 -11.28 -1.46
CA ASP A 155 -28.17 -11.25 -2.02
C ASP A 155 -27.59 -9.84 -2.23
N LYS A 156 -28.45 -8.81 -2.14
CA LYS A 156 -28.06 -7.41 -2.36
C LYS A 156 -27.87 -6.58 -1.07
N SER A 157 -27.86 -7.25 0.07
CA SER A 157 -27.74 -6.58 1.38
C SER A 157 -26.30 -6.17 1.74
N SER A 158 -25.30 -6.77 1.12
CA SER A 158 -23.89 -6.52 1.44
C SER A 158 -23.43 -5.15 0.94
N VAL A 159 -22.72 -4.42 1.81
CA VAL A 159 -22.09 -3.12 1.50
C VAL A 159 -20.62 -3.13 1.92
N THR A 160 -19.82 -2.35 1.21
CA THR A 160 -18.36 -2.29 1.42
C THR A 160 -17.94 -0.91 1.92
N GLY A 161 -17.11 -0.88 2.95
CA GLY A 161 -16.55 0.36 3.48
C GLY A 161 -15.73 1.11 2.43
N GLY A 162 -15.86 2.45 2.42
CA GLY A 162 -15.23 3.31 1.43
C GLY A 162 -16.09 3.62 0.19
N THR A 163 -17.25 2.98 0.04
CA THR A 163 -18.24 3.30 -1.01
C THR A 163 -19.14 4.46 -0.56
N LYS A 164 -19.83 5.11 -1.50
CA LYS A 164 -20.61 6.32 -1.22
C LYS A 164 -22.10 6.08 -1.44
N VAL A 165 -22.91 6.45 -0.46
CA VAL A 165 -24.37 6.43 -0.58
C VAL A 165 -24.84 7.62 -1.41
N LEU A 166 -25.60 7.37 -2.48
CA LEU A 166 -26.11 8.40 -3.39
C LEU A 166 -27.55 8.79 -3.11
N SER A 167 -28.37 7.88 -2.60
CA SER A 167 -29.78 8.14 -2.30
C SER A 167 -30.21 7.47 -1.01
N ASP A 168 -31.28 8.00 -0.41
CA ASP A 168 -31.99 7.42 0.72
C ASP A 168 -31.15 7.24 2.01
N LYS A 169 -31.67 6.40 2.90
CA LYS A 169 -31.08 6.12 4.21
C LYS A 169 -31.08 4.62 4.46
N ILE A 170 -29.95 4.13 4.92
CA ILE A 170 -29.77 2.72 5.27
C ILE A 170 -29.23 2.57 6.70
N LYS A 171 -29.64 1.47 7.34
CA LYS A 171 -29.05 1.00 8.58
C LYS A 171 -28.30 -0.28 8.30
N VAL A 172 -27.06 -0.31 8.72
CA VAL A 172 -26.11 -1.40 8.40
C VAL A 172 -25.59 -2.04 9.67
N LEU A 173 -25.54 -3.35 9.68
CA LEU A 173 -24.88 -4.18 10.69
C LEU A 173 -23.44 -4.45 10.24
N VAL A 174 -22.46 -4.13 11.07
CA VAL A 174 -21.05 -4.42 10.81
C VAL A 174 -20.80 -5.94 10.88
N THR A 175 -20.36 -6.53 9.79
CA THR A 175 -20.14 -7.99 9.69
C THR A 175 -18.68 -8.40 9.81
N GLN A 176 -17.74 -7.50 9.54
CA GLN A 176 -16.30 -7.77 9.55
C GLN A 176 -15.65 -7.23 10.84
N GLN A 177 -14.61 -7.92 11.31
CA GLN A 177 -13.78 -7.42 12.40
C GLN A 177 -12.75 -6.41 11.86
N GLN A 178 -12.22 -5.58 12.77
CA GLN A 178 -11.08 -4.71 12.44
C GLN A 178 -9.90 -5.56 11.96
N GLY A 179 -9.30 -5.17 10.83
CA GLY A 179 -8.24 -5.91 10.17
C GLY A 179 -8.72 -6.89 9.10
N GLU A 180 -10.02 -7.20 9.02
CA GLU A 180 -10.61 -8.12 8.05
C GLU A 180 -11.40 -7.41 6.93
N SER A 181 -11.59 -6.09 7.03
CA SER A 181 -12.34 -5.32 6.04
C SER A 181 -11.68 -5.39 4.65
N PHE A 182 -12.44 -5.10 3.62
CA PHE A 182 -11.94 -5.02 2.25
C PHE A 182 -10.77 -4.02 2.13
N LEU A 183 -10.88 -2.85 2.77
CA LEU A 183 -9.81 -1.85 2.83
C LEU A 183 -8.57 -2.38 3.55
N ASP A 184 -8.74 -3.12 4.65
CA ASP A 184 -7.61 -3.73 5.36
C ASP A 184 -6.86 -4.76 4.49
N LYS A 185 -7.60 -5.56 3.73
CA LYS A 185 -7.03 -6.51 2.77
C LYS A 185 -6.30 -5.81 1.63
N MET A 186 -6.83 -4.70 1.12
CA MET A 186 -6.15 -3.88 0.11
C MET A 186 -4.85 -3.28 0.65
N ILE A 187 -4.86 -2.71 1.86
CA ILE A 187 -3.67 -2.18 2.53
C ILE A 187 -2.62 -3.29 2.68
N ALA A 188 -3.03 -4.46 3.18
CA ALA A 188 -2.13 -5.61 3.34
C ALA A 188 -1.55 -6.10 2.01
N MET A 189 -2.34 -6.09 0.92
CA MET A 189 -1.85 -6.45 -0.42
C MET A 189 -0.82 -5.44 -0.94
N VAL A 190 -1.06 -4.14 -0.78
CA VAL A 190 -0.13 -3.08 -1.20
C VAL A 190 1.18 -3.17 -0.41
N GLU A 191 1.10 -3.34 0.91
CA GLU A 191 2.27 -3.51 1.77
C GLU A 191 3.00 -4.84 1.50
N GLY A 192 2.26 -5.93 1.26
CA GLY A 192 2.80 -7.25 0.93
C GLY A 192 3.46 -7.29 -0.45
N ALA A 193 2.95 -6.56 -1.42
CA ALA A 193 3.56 -6.43 -2.74
C ALA A 193 4.90 -5.68 -2.68
N ALA A 194 5.01 -4.68 -1.79
CA ALA A 194 6.26 -3.99 -1.53
C ALA A 194 7.32 -4.90 -0.85
N ARG A 195 6.89 -5.88 -0.04
CA ARG A 195 7.78 -6.84 0.64
C ARG A 195 8.17 -8.04 -0.22
N LYS A 196 7.37 -8.45 -1.22
CA LYS A 196 7.63 -9.62 -2.06
C LYS A 196 8.53 -9.34 -3.27
N LYS A 197 8.88 -8.08 -3.53
CA LYS A 197 9.79 -7.68 -4.62
C LYS A 197 11.27 -7.63 -4.20
N THR A 198 11.57 -8.07 -3.00
CA THR A 198 12.97 -8.21 -2.51
C THR A 198 13.38 -9.66 -2.48
#